data_84434d37541852fae7b6946ccd6e0224
#
_entry.id   84434d37541852fae7b6946ccd6e0224
#
_cell.length_a   1.000
_cell.length_b   1.000
_cell.length_c   1.000
_cell.angle_alpha   90.00
_cell.angle_beta   90.00
_cell.angle_gamma   90.00
#
_symmetry.space_group_name_H-M   'P 1'
#
loop_
_entity.id
_entity.type
_entity.pdbx_description
1 polymer ?
#
loop_
_entity_poly.entity_id
_entity_poly.type
_entity_poly.pdbx_seq_one_letter_code
_entity_poly.pdbx_strand_id
1 'polypeptide(L)'
;MKFANFLTNIKEFLIRRTIELFGLLVIFFGILLLVAIVSYSPEDDNFIISQNNEIQNLLGFNGSIVSDFLFQSIGLIVYIIPFTLFFSGLNILINKKYILFIDNLFFCIFYIIFGSLFFSYFKDESFFLTINGNGGFVGLFIKNSFLSSILGINYNISFYTLIFLVSVSFLKSINFKILHTFKYIKFLKK
;
A
#
# COMPACT_ATOMS: atom_id res chain seq x y z
N MET A 1 -46.54 -12.78 -0.45
CA MET A 1 -45.42 -13.30 -1.28
C MET A 1 -44.83 -12.24 -2.22
N LYS A 2 -45.57 -11.49 -3.04
CA LYS A 2 -45.01 -10.45 -3.94
C LYS A 2 -44.34 -9.28 -3.24
N PHE A 3 -44.86 -8.81 -2.11
CA PHE A 3 -44.28 -7.67 -1.35
C PHE A 3 -42.96 -8.03 -0.67
N ALA A 4 -42.83 -9.23 -0.12
CA ALA A 4 -41.56 -9.71 0.47
C ALA A 4 -40.44 -9.82 -0.59
N ASN A 5 -40.78 -10.34 -1.79
CA ASN A 5 -39.82 -10.40 -2.90
C ASN A 5 -39.41 -9.01 -3.42
N PHE A 6 -40.34 -8.05 -3.41
CA PHE A 6 -40.05 -6.66 -3.75
C PHE A 6 -39.04 -6.02 -2.75
N LEU A 7 -39.23 -6.21 -1.46
CA LEU A 7 -38.32 -5.70 -0.42
C LEU A 7 -36.94 -6.36 -0.50
N THR A 8 -36.86 -7.67 -0.78
CA THR A 8 -35.57 -8.35 -0.95
C THR A 8 -34.82 -7.83 -2.17
N ASN A 9 -35.49 -7.59 -3.28
CA ASN A 9 -34.87 -7.03 -4.49
C ASN A 9 -34.34 -5.61 -4.27
N ILE A 10 -35.07 -4.75 -3.55
CA ILE A 10 -34.59 -3.41 -3.17
C ILE A 10 -33.35 -3.51 -2.29
N LYS A 11 -33.40 -4.38 -1.26
CA LYS A 11 -32.24 -4.59 -0.37
C LYS A 11 -30.99 -5.03 -1.14
N GLU A 12 -31.11 -6.01 -2.02
CA GLU A 12 -29.99 -6.46 -2.85
C GLU A 12 -29.47 -5.36 -3.77
N PHE A 13 -30.36 -4.58 -4.38
CA PHE A 13 -29.97 -3.44 -5.19
C PHE A 13 -29.16 -2.42 -4.39
N LEU A 14 -29.65 -2.02 -3.21
CA LEU A 14 -28.96 -1.05 -2.34
C LEU A 14 -27.60 -1.58 -1.91
N ILE A 15 -27.49 -2.83 -1.48
CA ILE A 15 -26.21 -3.44 -1.09
C ILE A 15 -25.19 -3.40 -2.25
N ARG A 16 -25.61 -3.77 -3.45
CA ARG A 16 -24.72 -3.72 -4.64
C ARG A 16 -24.22 -2.31 -4.92
N ARG A 17 -25.10 -1.30 -4.85
CA ARG A 17 -24.73 0.11 -5.06
C ARG A 17 -23.79 0.63 -3.98
N THR A 18 -24.02 0.26 -2.73
CA THR A 18 -23.12 0.60 -1.62
C THR A 18 -21.73 0.00 -1.82
N ILE A 19 -21.63 -1.25 -2.27
CA ILE A 19 -20.36 -1.90 -2.58
C ILE A 19 -19.65 -1.19 -3.74
N GLU A 20 -20.37 -0.80 -4.79
CA GLU A 20 -19.81 -0.03 -5.91
C GLU A 20 -19.28 1.32 -5.46
N LEU A 21 -20.04 2.06 -4.66
CA LEU A 21 -19.62 3.34 -4.10
C LEU A 21 -18.37 3.20 -3.23
N PHE A 22 -18.32 2.17 -2.39
CA PHE A 22 -17.13 1.87 -1.58
C PHE A 22 -15.91 1.58 -2.46
N GLY A 23 -16.05 0.79 -3.52
CA GLY A 23 -14.95 0.52 -4.47
C GLY A 23 -14.43 1.80 -5.14
N LEU A 24 -15.33 2.70 -5.55
CA LEU A 24 -14.96 4.01 -6.12
C LEU A 24 -14.21 4.89 -5.11
N LEU A 25 -14.69 4.93 -3.85
CA LEU A 25 -14.01 5.68 -2.79
C LEU A 25 -12.60 5.15 -2.53
N VAL A 26 -12.41 3.84 -2.51
CA VAL A 26 -11.09 3.22 -2.33
C VAL A 26 -10.13 3.60 -3.47
N ILE A 27 -10.60 3.60 -4.73
CA ILE A 27 -9.79 4.07 -5.88
C ILE A 27 -9.44 5.55 -5.71
N PHE A 28 -10.41 6.38 -5.36
CA PHE A 28 -10.21 7.82 -5.19
C PHE A 28 -9.16 8.12 -4.11
N PHE A 29 -9.26 7.47 -2.95
CA PHE A 29 -8.25 7.62 -1.90
C PHE A 29 -6.88 7.07 -2.32
N GLY A 30 -6.82 5.99 -3.10
CA GLY A 30 -5.58 5.48 -3.67
C GLY A 30 -4.89 6.50 -4.58
N ILE A 31 -5.66 7.21 -5.42
CA ILE A 31 -5.14 8.27 -6.29
C ILE A 31 -4.67 9.48 -5.48
N LEU A 32 -5.46 9.94 -4.51
CA LEU A 32 -5.05 11.04 -3.62
C LEU A 32 -3.75 10.70 -2.88
N LEU A 33 -3.66 9.49 -2.35
CA LEU A 33 -2.47 9.04 -1.65
C LEU A 33 -1.26 8.99 -2.59
N LEU A 34 -1.43 8.54 -3.83
CA LEU A 34 -0.36 8.55 -4.83
C LEU A 34 0.15 9.98 -5.08
N VAL A 35 -0.76 10.94 -5.25
CA VAL A 35 -0.40 12.35 -5.46
C VAL A 35 0.35 12.90 -4.24
N ALA A 36 -0.12 12.64 -3.02
CA ALA A 36 0.54 13.08 -1.78
C ALA A 36 1.97 12.54 -1.67
N ILE A 37 2.16 11.24 -1.96
CA ILE A 37 3.45 10.56 -1.83
C ILE A 37 4.44 11.00 -2.93
N VAL A 38 3.98 11.16 -4.16
CA VAL A 38 4.85 11.56 -5.28
C VAL A 38 5.29 13.02 -5.16
N SER A 39 4.44 13.88 -4.57
CA SER A 39 4.77 15.29 -4.33
C SER A 39 5.31 15.54 -2.91
N TYR A 40 5.78 14.51 -2.20
CA TYR A 40 6.38 14.66 -0.88
C TYR A 40 7.66 15.51 -0.94
N SER A 41 7.76 16.48 -0.05
CA SER A 41 8.98 17.24 0.21
C SER A 41 9.29 17.17 1.73
N PRO A 42 10.52 16.82 2.12
CA PRO A 42 10.92 16.81 3.53
C PRO A 42 11.00 18.21 4.14
N GLU A 43 11.01 19.27 3.33
CA GLU A 43 11.07 20.68 3.75
C GLU A 43 9.67 21.27 4.00
N ASP A 44 8.60 20.58 3.62
CA ASP A 44 7.25 21.02 3.83
C ASP A 44 6.90 21.09 5.31
N ASP A 45 6.12 22.10 5.68
CA ASP A 45 5.57 22.20 7.02
C ASP A 45 4.69 20.97 7.33
N ASN A 46 4.94 20.36 8.49
CA ASN A 46 4.21 19.22 9.01
C ASN A 46 4.00 19.39 10.53
N PHE A 47 3.49 18.37 11.22
CA PHE A 47 3.29 18.44 12.67
C PHE A 47 4.56 18.56 13.50
N ILE A 48 5.72 18.19 12.96
CA ILE A 48 7.01 18.17 13.68
C ILE A 48 7.82 19.40 13.30
N ILE A 49 7.80 19.78 12.03
CA ILE A 49 8.58 20.88 11.47
C ILE A 49 7.61 21.98 11.02
N SER A 50 7.70 23.13 11.66
CA SER A 50 6.97 24.34 11.27
C SER A 50 8.00 25.44 11.00
N GLN A 51 8.35 25.64 9.74
CA GLN A 51 9.36 26.62 9.31
C GLN A 51 8.75 27.80 8.54
N ASN A 52 7.41 27.85 8.42
CA ASN A 52 6.69 28.82 7.58
C ASN A 52 7.13 28.80 6.10
N ASN A 53 7.54 27.63 5.62
CA ASN A 53 7.89 27.44 4.23
C ASN A 53 6.65 27.31 3.35
N GLU A 54 6.79 27.64 2.06
CA GLU A 54 5.74 27.33 1.08
C GLU A 54 5.63 25.81 0.91
N ILE A 55 4.41 25.30 1.06
CA ILE A 55 4.14 23.86 0.95
C ILE A 55 4.22 23.44 -0.51
N GLN A 56 5.13 22.53 -0.83
CA GLN A 56 5.36 22.00 -2.17
C GLN A 56 4.45 20.82 -2.52
N ASN A 57 3.87 20.14 -1.51
CA ASN A 57 2.97 19.02 -1.73
C ASN A 57 1.73 19.46 -2.51
N LEU A 58 1.39 18.75 -3.61
CA LEU A 58 0.26 19.08 -4.49
C LEU A 58 -1.10 19.05 -3.80
N LEU A 59 -1.24 18.33 -2.70
CA LEU A 59 -2.45 18.31 -1.86
C LEU A 59 -2.39 19.29 -0.69
N GLY A 60 -1.41 20.21 -0.72
CA GLY A 60 -1.18 21.19 0.32
C GLY A 60 -0.81 20.56 1.66
N PHE A 61 -1.14 21.25 2.75
CA PHE A 61 -0.78 20.87 4.11
C PHE A 61 -1.24 19.45 4.50
N ASN A 62 -2.46 19.06 4.11
CA ASN A 62 -2.96 17.70 4.40
C ASN A 62 -2.16 16.61 3.67
N GLY A 63 -1.75 16.88 2.43
CA GLY A 63 -0.90 15.96 1.67
C GLY A 63 0.49 15.82 2.28
N SER A 64 1.09 16.94 2.69
CA SER A 64 2.38 16.98 3.38
C SER A 64 2.34 16.15 4.66
N ILE A 65 1.36 16.38 5.54
CA ILE A 65 1.22 15.63 6.80
C ILE A 65 1.07 14.12 6.55
N VAL A 66 0.18 13.72 5.63
CA VAL A 66 -0.08 12.30 5.38
C VAL A 66 1.14 11.62 4.79
N SER A 67 1.81 12.25 3.81
CA SER A 67 2.99 11.67 3.19
C SER A 67 4.16 11.60 4.15
N ASP A 68 4.42 12.65 4.94
CA ASP A 68 5.48 12.66 5.94
C ASP A 68 5.26 11.57 7.02
N PHE A 69 4.04 11.50 7.56
CA PHE A 69 3.69 10.46 8.54
C PHE A 69 3.95 9.05 8.00
N LEU A 70 3.58 8.79 6.75
CA LEU A 70 3.77 7.47 6.13
C LEU A 70 5.24 7.18 5.84
N PHE A 71 5.99 8.15 5.30
CA PHE A 71 7.43 7.98 5.07
C PHE A 71 8.20 7.76 6.37
N GLN A 72 7.91 8.56 7.41
CA GLN A 72 8.56 8.39 8.71
C GLN A 72 8.17 7.08 9.39
N SER A 73 6.94 6.59 9.20
CA SER A 73 6.48 5.34 9.81
C SER A 73 7.04 4.11 9.12
N ILE A 74 6.95 4.00 7.79
CA ILE A 74 7.21 2.76 7.03
C ILE A 74 8.27 2.90 5.94
N GLY A 75 8.76 4.11 5.68
CA GLY A 75 9.83 4.38 4.73
C GLY A 75 9.41 4.24 3.26
N LEU A 76 10.36 3.92 2.39
CA LEU A 76 10.17 3.91 0.94
C LEU A 76 9.14 2.89 0.43
N ILE A 77 8.79 1.89 1.22
CA ILE A 77 7.75 0.92 0.85
C ILE A 77 6.38 1.58 0.64
N VAL A 78 6.18 2.80 1.15
CA VAL A 78 4.96 3.58 1.01
C VAL A 78 4.55 3.78 -0.45
N TYR A 79 5.50 3.86 -1.38
CA TYR A 79 5.22 4.07 -2.81
C TYR A 79 4.32 3.00 -3.45
N ILE A 80 4.28 1.79 -2.89
CA ILE A 80 3.46 0.72 -3.46
C ILE A 80 2.06 0.60 -2.83
N ILE A 81 1.78 1.30 -1.71
CA ILE A 81 0.45 1.29 -1.05
C ILE A 81 -0.67 1.82 -1.95
N PRO A 82 -0.50 2.96 -2.67
CA PRO A 82 -1.54 3.48 -3.57
C PRO A 82 -1.98 2.47 -4.62
N PHE A 83 -1.05 1.67 -5.15
CA PHE A 83 -1.38 0.61 -6.11
C PHE A 83 -2.25 -0.49 -5.47
N THR A 84 -1.96 -0.89 -4.23
CA THR A 84 -2.82 -1.83 -3.50
C THR A 84 -4.23 -1.29 -3.34
N LEU A 85 -4.41 -0.01 -2.96
CA LEU A 85 -5.72 0.61 -2.84
C LEU A 85 -6.43 0.69 -4.19
N PHE A 86 -5.75 1.14 -5.23
CA PHE A 86 -6.31 1.25 -6.57
C PHE A 86 -6.81 -0.11 -7.09
N PHE A 87 -5.99 -1.15 -7.05
CA PHE A 87 -6.38 -2.49 -7.50
C PHE A 87 -7.43 -3.13 -6.58
N SER A 88 -7.40 -2.84 -5.28
CA SER A 88 -8.44 -3.29 -4.34
C SER A 88 -9.80 -2.69 -4.70
N GLY A 89 -9.86 -1.39 -4.97
CA GLY A 89 -11.09 -0.75 -5.40
C GLY A 89 -11.61 -1.31 -6.73
N LEU A 90 -10.73 -1.55 -7.72
CA LEU A 90 -11.11 -2.21 -8.97
C LEU A 90 -11.65 -3.64 -8.72
N ASN A 91 -11.01 -4.40 -7.85
CA ASN A 91 -11.46 -5.75 -7.51
C ASN A 91 -12.86 -5.75 -6.86
N ILE A 92 -13.15 -4.75 -6.01
CA ILE A 92 -14.48 -4.57 -5.41
C ILE A 92 -15.51 -4.26 -6.48
N LEU A 93 -15.21 -3.35 -7.42
CA LEU A 93 -16.12 -2.98 -8.51
C LEU A 93 -16.45 -4.16 -9.44
N ILE A 94 -15.44 -4.99 -9.74
CA ILE A 94 -15.60 -6.13 -10.66
C ILE A 94 -16.33 -7.29 -9.96
N ASN A 95 -15.91 -7.66 -8.75
CA ASN A 95 -16.38 -8.86 -8.08
C ASN A 95 -17.58 -8.61 -7.14
N LYS A 96 -17.89 -7.35 -6.85
CA LYS A 96 -18.99 -6.93 -5.95
C LYS A 96 -18.87 -7.54 -4.53
N LYS A 97 -17.64 -7.71 -4.04
CA LYS A 97 -17.34 -8.32 -2.74
C LYS A 97 -16.38 -7.43 -1.96
N TYR A 98 -16.84 -6.84 -0.85
CA TYR A 98 -16.01 -6.02 0.03
C TYR A 98 -14.94 -6.82 0.79
N ILE A 99 -15.16 -8.13 1.01
CA ILE A 99 -14.21 -9.01 1.71
C ILE A 99 -12.83 -9.03 1.03
N LEU A 100 -12.79 -8.85 -0.30
CA LEU A 100 -11.53 -8.78 -1.04
C LEU A 100 -10.64 -7.61 -0.60
N PHE A 101 -11.25 -6.55 -0.10
CA PHE A 101 -10.49 -5.41 0.45
C PHE A 101 -9.74 -5.81 1.73
N ILE A 102 -10.40 -6.56 2.61
CA ILE A 102 -9.79 -7.05 3.85
C ILE A 102 -8.62 -7.99 3.53
N ASP A 103 -8.81 -8.92 2.59
CA ASP A 103 -7.74 -9.82 2.15
C ASP A 103 -6.54 -9.03 1.58
N ASN A 104 -6.81 -8.00 0.77
CA ASN A 104 -5.77 -7.16 0.20
C ASN A 104 -5.02 -6.36 1.26
N LEU A 105 -5.72 -5.79 2.25
CA LEU A 105 -5.10 -5.10 3.38
C LEU A 105 -4.26 -6.04 4.25
N PHE A 106 -4.70 -7.26 4.44
CA PHE A 106 -3.91 -8.26 5.18
C PHE A 106 -2.54 -8.47 4.52
N PHE A 107 -2.50 -8.72 3.21
CA PHE A 107 -1.22 -8.86 2.50
C PHE A 107 -0.44 -7.55 2.39
N CYS A 108 -1.13 -6.39 2.42
CA CYS A 108 -0.50 -5.08 2.50
C CYS A 108 0.38 -4.95 3.76
N ILE A 109 -0.13 -5.36 4.91
CA ILE A 109 0.63 -5.35 6.17
C ILE A 109 1.93 -6.17 6.04
N PHE A 110 1.86 -7.36 5.42
CA PHE A 110 3.05 -8.20 5.25
C PHE A 110 4.12 -7.55 4.37
N TYR A 111 3.76 -7.02 3.20
CA TYR A 111 4.79 -6.39 2.38
C TYR A 111 5.33 -5.09 2.99
N ILE A 112 4.53 -4.36 3.79
CA ILE A 112 5.01 -3.21 4.55
C ILE A 112 6.09 -3.66 5.54
N ILE A 113 5.82 -4.67 6.36
CA ILE A 113 6.76 -5.18 7.35
C ILE A 113 8.06 -5.65 6.68
N PHE A 114 7.96 -6.52 5.66
CA PHE A 114 9.13 -7.04 4.97
C PHE A 114 9.89 -5.96 4.19
N GLY A 115 9.18 -5.02 3.57
CA GLY A 115 9.77 -3.93 2.80
C GLY A 115 10.45 -2.90 3.68
N SER A 116 9.82 -2.50 4.78
CA SER A 116 10.45 -1.60 5.77
C SER A 116 11.72 -2.21 6.35
N LEU A 117 11.68 -3.51 6.69
CA LEU A 117 12.85 -4.24 7.14
C LEU A 117 13.94 -4.32 6.06
N PHE A 118 13.56 -4.61 4.80
CA PHE A 118 14.49 -4.66 3.68
C PHE A 118 15.22 -3.32 3.50
N PHE A 119 14.50 -2.21 3.48
CA PHE A 119 15.10 -0.89 3.32
C PHE A 119 15.98 -0.49 4.52
N SER A 120 15.58 -0.81 5.75
CA SER A 120 16.39 -0.54 6.94
C SER A 120 17.67 -1.38 7.01
N TYR A 121 17.65 -2.60 6.50
CA TYR A 121 18.81 -3.51 6.64
C TYR A 121 19.78 -3.40 5.46
N PHE A 122 19.28 -3.27 4.22
CA PHE A 122 20.09 -3.33 3.00
C PHE A 122 20.31 -1.97 2.32
N LYS A 123 19.49 -0.96 2.64
CA LYS A 123 19.48 0.36 2.00
C LYS A 123 19.25 1.47 3.03
N ASP A 124 20.05 1.47 4.09
CA ASP A 124 19.87 2.35 5.25
C ASP A 124 20.20 3.83 4.96
N GLU A 125 21.10 4.08 4.01
CA GLU A 125 21.47 5.44 3.62
C GLU A 125 20.29 6.14 2.95
N SER A 126 19.88 7.28 3.52
CA SER A 126 18.75 8.08 3.03
C SER A 126 19.20 9.51 2.77
N PHE A 127 18.81 10.04 1.61
CA PHE A 127 19.03 11.43 1.26
C PHE A 127 17.96 12.37 1.84
N PHE A 128 16.70 11.92 1.91
CA PHE A 128 15.57 12.76 2.35
C PHE A 128 14.79 12.20 3.54
N LEU A 129 15.02 10.98 3.99
CA LEU A 129 14.39 10.42 5.20
C LEU A 129 15.42 10.38 6.36
N THR A 130 15.86 11.56 6.77
CA THR A 130 16.98 11.70 7.71
C THR A 130 16.67 11.22 9.13
N ILE A 131 15.40 11.22 9.55
CA ILE A 131 15.01 10.88 10.93
C ILE A 131 15.00 9.36 11.14
N ASN A 132 14.25 8.64 10.30
CA ASN A 132 14.04 7.19 10.46
C ASN A 132 14.63 6.35 9.29
N GLY A 133 15.37 6.99 8.37
CA GLY A 133 15.99 6.32 7.25
C GLY A 133 14.98 5.69 6.26
N ASN A 134 15.50 4.97 5.27
CA ASN A 134 14.70 4.42 4.16
C ASN A 134 13.65 3.38 4.57
N GLY A 135 13.81 2.72 5.70
CA GLY A 135 12.83 1.74 6.20
C GLY A 135 11.79 2.31 7.15
N GLY A 136 11.91 3.60 7.51
CA GLY A 136 11.04 4.23 8.48
C GLY A 136 11.16 3.64 9.90
N PHE A 137 10.33 4.12 10.81
CA PHE A 137 10.31 3.66 12.20
C PHE A 137 10.10 2.13 12.31
N VAL A 138 9.16 1.59 11.54
CA VAL A 138 8.85 0.13 11.56
C VAL A 138 10.08 -0.68 11.15
N GLY A 139 10.77 -0.28 10.11
CA GLY A 139 11.97 -0.97 9.65
C GLY A 139 13.10 -0.91 10.67
N LEU A 140 13.35 0.25 11.28
CA LEU A 140 14.34 0.41 12.34
C LEU A 140 13.99 -0.43 13.58
N PHE A 141 12.73 -0.42 14.00
CA PHE A 141 12.28 -1.20 15.14
C PHE A 141 12.52 -2.70 14.93
N ILE A 142 12.20 -3.22 13.74
CA ILE A 142 12.39 -4.65 13.42
C ILE A 142 13.90 -4.95 13.25
N LYS A 143 14.67 -4.07 12.61
CA LYS A 143 16.13 -4.21 12.47
C LYS A 143 16.82 -4.34 13.83
N ASN A 144 16.36 -3.62 14.84
CA ASN A 144 16.92 -3.65 16.18
C ASN A 144 16.46 -4.86 17.02
N SER A 145 15.62 -5.75 16.44
CA SER A 145 15.19 -6.99 17.07
C SER A 145 16.16 -8.14 16.78
N PHE A 146 15.85 -9.34 17.34
CA PHE A 146 16.62 -10.57 17.07
C PHE A 146 16.64 -10.96 15.57
N LEU A 147 15.75 -10.43 14.75
CA LEU A 147 15.70 -10.71 13.31
C LEU A 147 16.95 -10.24 12.58
N SER A 148 17.61 -9.18 13.03
CA SER A 148 18.87 -8.73 12.44
C SER A 148 19.97 -9.78 12.53
N SER A 149 20.04 -10.50 13.63
CA SER A 149 21.02 -11.60 13.81
C SER A 149 20.77 -12.74 12.83
N ILE A 150 19.49 -13.07 12.57
CA ILE A 150 19.11 -14.12 11.60
C ILE A 150 19.46 -13.67 10.18
N LEU A 151 19.16 -12.42 9.82
CA LEU A 151 19.46 -11.87 8.50
C LEU A 151 20.97 -11.77 8.25
N GLY A 152 21.76 -11.57 9.29
CA GLY A 152 23.23 -11.50 9.24
C GLY A 152 23.92 -12.84 8.96
N ILE A 153 23.27 -14.00 9.16
CA ILE A 153 23.86 -15.34 8.94
C ILE A 153 24.29 -15.50 7.47
N ASN A 154 23.46 -15.08 6.53
CA ASN A 154 23.80 -15.11 5.11
C ASN A 154 23.16 -13.90 4.38
N TYR A 155 23.96 -12.87 4.15
CA TYR A 155 23.52 -11.62 3.55
C TYR A 155 22.78 -11.80 2.23
N ASN A 156 23.34 -12.59 1.30
CA ASN A 156 22.74 -12.78 -0.03
C ASN A 156 21.41 -13.54 0.05
N ILE A 157 21.34 -14.59 0.84
CA ILE A 157 20.09 -15.34 1.00
C ILE A 157 19.02 -14.45 1.61
N SER A 158 19.35 -13.70 2.65
CA SER A 158 18.41 -12.78 3.32
C SER A 158 17.91 -11.68 2.37
N PHE A 159 18.80 -11.13 1.54
CA PHE A 159 18.45 -10.14 0.52
C PHE A 159 17.39 -10.65 -0.45
N TYR A 160 17.66 -11.79 -1.10
CA TYR A 160 16.71 -12.36 -2.07
C TYR A 160 15.43 -12.87 -1.41
N THR A 161 15.51 -13.39 -0.20
CA THR A 161 14.33 -13.86 0.55
C THR A 161 13.38 -12.71 0.88
N LEU A 162 13.90 -11.57 1.36
CA LEU A 162 13.05 -10.41 1.65
C LEU A 162 12.43 -9.83 0.38
N ILE A 163 13.18 -9.70 -0.72
CA ILE A 163 12.62 -9.26 -2.00
C ILE A 163 11.51 -10.21 -2.46
N PHE A 164 11.72 -11.52 -2.34
CA PHE A 164 10.72 -12.51 -2.69
C PHE A 164 9.45 -12.37 -1.84
N LEU A 165 9.59 -12.23 -0.52
CA LEU A 165 8.46 -12.06 0.41
C LEU A 165 7.68 -10.77 0.13
N VAL A 166 8.37 -9.64 -0.11
CA VAL A 166 7.73 -8.38 -0.51
C VAL A 166 6.95 -8.55 -1.82
N SER A 167 7.59 -9.15 -2.83
CA SER A 167 6.98 -9.33 -4.15
C SER A 167 5.75 -10.24 -4.10
N VAL A 168 5.83 -11.37 -3.41
CA VAL A 168 4.71 -12.30 -3.26
C VAL A 168 3.56 -11.66 -2.48
N SER A 169 3.86 -10.99 -1.37
CA SER A 169 2.85 -10.31 -0.55
C SER A 169 2.17 -9.18 -1.33
N PHE A 170 2.93 -8.39 -2.09
CA PHE A 170 2.38 -7.34 -2.96
C PHE A 170 1.48 -7.91 -4.05
N LEU A 171 1.93 -8.93 -4.79
CA LEU A 171 1.10 -9.57 -5.82
C LEU A 171 -0.21 -10.15 -5.25
N LYS A 172 -0.15 -10.68 -4.04
CA LYS A 172 -1.35 -11.13 -3.31
C LYS A 172 -2.24 -9.96 -2.91
N SER A 173 -1.66 -8.84 -2.46
CA SER A 173 -2.42 -7.65 -2.03
C SER A 173 -3.20 -6.98 -3.16
N ILE A 174 -2.79 -7.14 -4.41
CA ILE A 174 -3.51 -6.66 -5.59
C ILE A 174 -4.40 -7.73 -6.24
N ASN A 175 -4.52 -8.92 -5.63
CA ASN A 175 -5.25 -10.08 -6.21
C ASN A 175 -4.76 -10.48 -7.61
N PHE A 176 -3.46 -10.36 -7.85
CA PHE A 176 -2.87 -10.70 -9.14
C PHE A 176 -2.92 -12.20 -9.39
N LYS A 177 -3.77 -12.64 -10.33
CA LYS A 177 -3.92 -14.05 -10.70
C LYS A 177 -2.95 -14.40 -11.83
N ILE A 178 -1.73 -14.78 -11.49
CA ILE A 178 -0.65 -15.14 -12.44
C ILE A 178 -1.15 -16.10 -13.52
N LEU A 179 -1.90 -17.14 -13.16
CA LEU A 179 -2.43 -18.13 -14.11
C LEU A 179 -3.41 -17.55 -15.16
N HIS A 180 -4.19 -16.52 -14.78
CA HIS A 180 -5.07 -15.83 -15.72
C HIS A 180 -4.29 -14.99 -16.72
N THR A 181 -3.26 -14.29 -16.28
CA THR A 181 -2.42 -13.44 -17.14
C THR A 181 -1.67 -14.27 -18.19
N PHE A 182 -1.13 -15.43 -17.81
CA PHE A 182 -0.51 -16.35 -18.76
C PHE A 182 -1.49 -16.88 -19.81
N LYS A 183 -2.76 -17.11 -19.45
CA LYS A 183 -3.79 -17.54 -20.36
C LYS A 183 -4.15 -16.45 -21.39
N TYR A 184 -4.21 -15.19 -20.96
CA TYR A 184 -4.43 -14.04 -21.86
C TYR A 184 -3.25 -13.80 -22.79
N ILE A 185 -2.01 -13.87 -22.30
CA ILE A 185 -0.81 -13.71 -23.15
C ILE A 185 -0.73 -14.82 -24.22
N LYS A 186 -1.09 -16.06 -23.85
CA LYS A 186 -1.13 -17.18 -24.81
C LYS A 186 -2.24 -17.04 -25.85
N PHE A 187 -3.34 -16.38 -25.50
CA PHE A 187 -4.44 -16.07 -26.43
C PHE A 187 -4.06 -14.96 -27.42
N LEU A 188 -3.32 -13.93 -27.00
CA LEU A 188 -2.86 -12.82 -27.84
C LEU A 188 -1.70 -13.21 -28.80
N LYS A 189 -1.05 -14.36 -28.56
CA LYS A 189 0.01 -14.90 -29.44
C LYS A 189 -0.50 -15.88 -30.50
N LYS A 190 -1.81 -16.12 -30.57
CA LYS A 190 -2.49 -16.86 -31.62
C LYS A 190 -3.20 -15.90 -32.58
#